data_41b68209aac6a3503da0ec210aae22da
#
_entry.id   41b68209aac6a3503da0ec210aae22da
#
_cell.length_a   1.000
_cell.length_b   1.000
_cell.length_c   1.000
_cell.angle_alpha   90.00
_cell.angle_beta   90.00
_cell.angle_gamma   90.00
#
_symmetry.space_group_name_H-M   'P 1'
#
loop_
_entity.id
_entity.type
_entity.pdbx_description
1 polymer ?
#
loop_
_entity_poly.entity_id
_entity_poly.type
_entity_poly.pdbx_seq_one_letter_code
_entity_poly.pdbx_strand_id
1 'polypeptide(L)'
;VKIKTTMGDVTVLLYDDTPLHRDNFIKLCQSNEYEGMLFHRVIKEFVVQGGDPESKAHEPGALYGDGDGGYTVPAEILPNHFNKKGALIDAKEIDAVNPERASAGTQFCFVQGKVLDDKELAEKEARINEIRRNWLYYKFRDELKKQDPSLAADSLENELHARASILVEDTLAVLGPVVI
;
A
#
# COMPACT_ATOMS: atom_id res chain seq x y z
N VAL A 1 5.12 0.20 -21.37
CA VAL A 1 5.08 -1.27 -21.49
C VAL A 1 3.72 -1.70 -22.04
N LYS A 2 3.72 -2.74 -22.87
CA LYS A 2 2.49 -3.34 -23.42
C LYS A 2 2.36 -4.77 -22.88
N ILE A 3 1.26 -5.03 -22.20
CA ILE A 3 0.92 -6.33 -21.61
C ILE A 3 -0.12 -6.97 -22.53
N LYS A 4 0.20 -8.13 -23.08
CA LYS A 4 -0.71 -8.91 -23.94
C LYS A 4 -1.39 -9.97 -23.09
N THR A 5 -2.71 -10.05 -23.18
CA THR A 5 -3.51 -11.03 -22.45
C THR A 5 -4.48 -11.75 -23.39
N THR A 6 -5.05 -12.86 -22.94
CA THR A 6 -6.10 -13.57 -23.66
C THR A 6 -7.40 -12.77 -23.81
N MET A 7 -7.55 -11.70 -23.01
CA MET A 7 -8.73 -10.80 -23.03
C MET A 7 -8.47 -9.48 -23.76
N GLY A 8 -7.27 -9.29 -24.31
CA GLY A 8 -6.86 -8.08 -25.01
C GLY A 8 -5.57 -7.47 -24.46
N ASP A 9 -5.13 -6.38 -25.05
CA ASP A 9 -3.87 -5.71 -24.73
C ASP A 9 -4.10 -4.54 -23.79
N VAL A 10 -3.21 -4.39 -22.80
CA VAL A 10 -3.16 -3.24 -21.88
C VAL A 10 -1.84 -2.50 -22.07
N THR A 11 -1.90 -1.19 -22.26
CA THR A 11 -0.69 -0.34 -22.30
C THR A 11 -0.57 0.47 -21.04
N VAL A 12 0.59 0.39 -20.37
CA VAL A 12 0.89 1.12 -19.13
C VAL A 12 2.09 2.05 -19.32
N LEU A 13 2.02 3.19 -18.67
CA LEU A 13 3.14 4.11 -18.49
C LEU A 13 3.71 3.89 -17.09
N LEU A 14 5.01 3.64 -17.00
CA LEU A 14 5.71 3.54 -15.71
C LEU A 14 6.26 4.92 -15.34
N TYR A 15 6.24 5.24 -14.07
CA TYR A 15 6.74 6.50 -13.55
C TYR A 15 8.25 6.46 -13.36
N ASP A 16 8.93 7.61 -13.59
CA ASP A 16 10.38 7.72 -13.46
C ASP A 16 10.84 7.97 -12.02
N ASP A 17 9.95 8.48 -11.19
CA ASP A 17 10.21 8.80 -9.78
C ASP A 17 9.99 7.59 -8.81
N THR A 18 9.67 6.42 -9.37
CA THR A 18 9.69 5.12 -8.66
C THR A 18 10.65 4.15 -9.36
N PRO A 19 11.96 4.45 -9.39
CA PRO A 19 12.92 3.75 -10.25
C PRO A 19 13.11 2.27 -9.88
N LEU A 20 13.04 1.89 -8.60
CA LEU A 20 13.23 0.51 -8.19
C LEU A 20 12.12 -0.39 -8.76
N HIS A 21 10.86 0.02 -8.61
CA HIS A 21 9.72 -0.71 -9.16
C HIS A 21 9.69 -0.67 -10.69
N ARG A 22 9.93 0.50 -11.28
CA ARG A 22 10.01 0.65 -12.74
C ARG A 22 11.03 -0.29 -13.36
N ASP A 23 12.26 -0.26 -12.86
CA ASP A 23 13.38 -1.00 -13.44
C ASP A 23 13.23 -2.51 -13.20
N ASN A 24 12.71 -2.90 -12.02
CA ASN A 24 12.35 -4.29 -11.73
C ASN A 24 11.29 -4.80 -12.71
N PHE A 25 10.21 -4.06 -12.92
CA PHE A 25 9.14 -4.45 -13.82
C PHE A 25 9.64 -4.56 -15.28
N ILE A 26 10.46 -3.60 -15.73
CA ILE A 26 11.09 -3.64 -17.07
C ILE A 26 11.98 -4.88 -17.22
N LYS A 27 12.82 -5.17 -16.22
CA LYS A 27 13.69 -6.35 -16.22
C LYS A 27 12.89 -7.64 -16.36
N LEU A 28 11.80 -7.80 -15.61
CA LEU A 28 10.93 -8.98 -15.68
C LEU A 28 10.22 -9.09 -17.04
N CYS A 29 9.82 -7.97 -17.64
CA CYS A 29 9.28 -7.95 -18.99
C CYS A 29 10.34 -8.36 -20.03
N GLN A 30 11.57 -7.90 -19.92
CA GLN A 30 12.67 -8.23 -20.86
C GLN A 30 13.10 -9.68 -20.76
N SER A 31 13.01 -10.30 -19.59
CA SER A 31 13.30 -11.72 -19.38
C SER A 31 12.12 -12.64 -19.70
N ASN A 32 10.98 -12.11 -20.18
CA ASN A 32 9.73 -12.82 -20.42
C ASN A 32 9.20 -13.56 -19.18
N GLU A 33 9.51 -13.04 -17.98
CA GLU A 33 9.11 -13.70 -16.72
C GLU A 33 7.60 -13.80 -16.57
N TYR A 34 6.87 -12.81 -17.06
CA TYR A 34 5.39 -12.76 -16.97
C TYR A 34 4.68 -13.68 -17.99
N GLU A 35 5.39 -14.26 -18.94
CA GLU A 35 4.76 -15.10 -19.98
C GLU A 35 4.12 -16.35 -19.35
N GLY A 36 2.86 -16.58 -19.66
CA GLY A 36 2.07 -17.71 -19.15
C GLY A 36 1.57 -17.56 -17.72
N MET A 37 1.87 -16.48 -17.01
CA MET A 37 1.30 -16.23 -15.68
C MET A 37 -0.19 -15.87 -15.76
N LEU A 38 -0.93 -16.20 -14.71
CA LEU A 38 -2.35 -15.88 -14.59
C LEU A 38 -2.57 -14.54 -13.87
N PHE A 39 -3.69 -13.89 -14.19
CA PHE A 39 -4.35 -13.00 -13.24
C PHE A 39 -5.11 -13.86 -12.24
N HIS A 40 -4.45 -14.22 -11.16
CA HIS A 40 -4.93 -15.23 -10.21
C HIS A 40 -5.96 -14.71 -9.21
N ARG A 41 -6.08 -13.37 -9.07
CA ARG A 41 -7.01 -12.72 -8.14
C ARG A 41 -7.74 -11.57 -8.82
N VAL A 42 -9.07 -11.67 -8.87
CA VAL A 42 -9.93 -10.64 -9.43
C VAL A 42 -11.04 -10.31 -8.43
N ILE A 43 -11.02 -9.08 -7.92
CA ILE A 43 -12.01 -8.60 -6.95
C ILE A 43 -12.72 -7.38 -7.54
N LYS A 44 -14.03 -7.52 -7.72
CA LYS A 44 -14.89 -6.43 -8.22
C LYS A 44 -14.73 -5.16 -7.36
N GLU A 45 -14.65 -4.01 -8.01
CA GLU A 45 -14.50 -2.71 -7.36
C GLU A 45 -13.21 -2.55 -6.53
N PHE A 46 -12.23 -3.42 -6.74
CA PHE A 46 -10.96 -3.37 -6.04
C PHE A 46 -9.79 -3.52 -7.01
N VAL A 47 -9.31 -4.75 -7.25
CA VAL A 47 -8.10 -4.99 -8.07
C VAL A 47 -8.20 -6.24 -8.95
N VAL A 48 -7.37 -6.25 -9.99
CA VAL A 48 -6.99 -7.44 -10.75
C VAL A 48 -5.50 -7.66 -10.51
N GLN A 49 -5.13 -8.79 -9.91
CA GLN A 49 -3.76 -9.13 -9.49
C GLN A 49 -3.19 -10.28 -10.28
N GLY A 50 -1.93 -10.15 -10.68
CA GLY A 50 -1.15 -11.14 -11.38
C GLY A 50 0.32 -11.13 -10.97
N GLY A 51 1.14 -11.91 -11.66
CA GLY A 51 2.59 -11.91 -11.45
C GLY A 51 3.10 -12.94 -10.44
N ASP A 52 2.27 -13.88 -10.01
CA ASP A 52 2.71 -15.04 -9.23
C ASP A 52 3.36 -16.09 -10.16
N PRO A 53 4.67 -16.40 -9.99
CA PRO A 53 5.37 -17.34 -10.85
C PRO A 53 4.79 -18.77 -10.81
N GLU A 54 4.22 -19.18 -9.69
CA GLU A 54 3.61 -20.50 -9.50
C GLU A 54 2.37 -20.67 -10.37
N SER A 55 1.70 -19.57 -10.74
CA SER A 55 0.52 -19.58 -11.58
C SER A 55 0.77 -20.08 -13.01
N LYS A 56 2.04 -20.20 -13.45
CA LYS A 56 2.42 -20.80 -14.73
C LYS A 56 2.04 -22.29 -14.81
N ALA A 57 1.91 -22.97 -13.68
CA ALA A 57 1.50 -24.37 -13.64
C ALA A 57 0.06 -24.61 -14.09
N HIS A 58 -0.82 -23.60 -13.97
CA HIS A 58 -2.24 -23.65 -14.34
C HIS A 58 -3.00 -24.81 -13.69
N GLU A 59 -2.66 -25.18 -12.46
CA GLU A 59 -3.28 -26.32 -11.79
C GLU A 59 -4.73 -26.01 -11.40
N PRO A 60 -5.70 -26.83 -11.83
CA PRO A 60 -7.12 -26.63 -11.48
C PRO A 60 -7.35 -26.68 -9.98
N GLY A 61 -7.94 -25.62 -9.41
CA GLY A 61 -8.27 -25.53 -7.99
C GLY A 61 -7.10 -25.10 -7.11
N ALA A 62 -5.91 -24.86 -7.64
CA ALA A 62 -4.80 -24.29 -6.91
C ALA A 62 -5.10 -22.83 -6.54
N LEU A 63 -4.67 -22.43 -5.35
CA LEU A 63 -4.67 -21.02 -4.92
C LEU A 63 -3.28 -20.45 -5.20
N TYR A 64 -3.26 -19.28 -5.83
CA TYR A 64 -2.04 -18.54 -6.14
C TYR A 64 -2.10 -17.17 -5.44
N GLY A 65 -0.93 -16.58 -5.23
CA GLY A 65 -0.78 -15.26 -4.61
C GLY A 65 0.33 -15.18 -3.57
N ASP A 66 0.91 -16.32 -3.17
CA ASP A 66 2.01 -16.38 -2.20
C ASP A 66 3.40 -16.34 -2.88
N GLY A 67 3.47 -16.63 -4.20
CA GLY A 67 4.71 -16.58 -4.95
C GLY A 67 5.17 -15.16 -5.25
N ASP A 68 6.31 -14.74 -4.68
CA ASP A 68 6.87 -13.39 -4.80
C ASP A 68 8.11 -13.30 -5.70
N GLY A 69 8.49 -14.42 -6.32
CA GLY A 69 9.71 -14.53 -7.11
C GLY A 69 10.98 -14.71 -6.27
N GLY A 70 10.86 -14.90 -4.96
CA GLY A 70 11.96 -15.14 -4.02
C GLY A 70 12.71 -13.88 -3.58
N TYR A 71 12.15 -12.69 -3.81
CA TYR A 71 12.72 -11.42 -3.38
C TYR A 71 11.64 -10.34 -3.23
N THR A 72 12.00 -9.26 -2.54
CA THR A 72 11.14 -8.08 -2.39
C THR A 72 11.80 -6.83 -2.96
N VAL A 73 10.98 -5.83 -3.28
CA VAL A 73 11.42 -4.49 -3.71
C VAL A 73 11.13 -3.50 -2.59
N PRO A 74 12.11 -2.69 -2.14
CA PRO A 74 11.88 -1.67 -1.12
C PRO A 74 10.78 -0.68 -1.53
N ALA A 75 9.99 -0.22 -0.55
CA ALA A 75 8.87 0.68 -0.80
C ALA A 75 9.30 2.02 -1.44
N GLU A 76 8.55 2.45 -2.46
CA GLU A 76 8.68 3.78 -3.10
C GLU A 76 7.31 4.47 -3.08
N ILE A 77 6.77 4.74 -1.88
CA ILE A 77 5.44 5.32 -1.69
C ILE A 77 5.54 6.83 -1.75
N LEU A 78 4.99 7.43 -2.80
CA LEU A 78 5.02 8.88 -3.04
C LEU A 78 3.61 9.49 -2.92
N PRO A 79 3.47 10.68 -2.31
CA PRO A 79 2.17 11.32 -2.09
C PRO A 79 1.41 11.67 -3.38
N ASN A 80 2.12 11.88 -4.51
CA ASN A 80 1.56 12.19 -5.82
C ASN A 80 1.08 10.95 -6.58
N HIS A 81 1.42 9.74 -6.12
CA HIS A 81 1.01 8.47 -6.74
C HIS A 81 0.06 7.73 -5.81
N PHE A 82 -1.23 7.91 -6.01
CA PHE A 82 -2.26 7.17 -5.27
C PHE A 82 -2.97 6.14 -6.16
N ASN A 83 -3.56 5.15 -5.52
CA ASN A 83 -4.17 3.98 -6.16
C ASN A 83 -5.51 4.32 -6.83
N LYS A 84 -5.49 5.18 -7.87
CA LYS A 84 -6.68 5.52 -8.65
C LYS A 84 -7.01 4.43 -9.67
N LYS A 85 -8.25 4.42 -10.15
CA LYS A 85 -8.69 3.51 -11.23
C LYS A 85 -7.75 3.58 -12.44
N GLY A 86 -7.31 2.42 -12.89
CA GLY A 86 -6.35 2.26 -14.00
C GLY A 86 -4.88 2.32 -13.60
N ALA A 87 -4.56 2.58 -12.32
CA ALA A 87 -3.18 2.48 -11.85
C ALA A 87 -2.68 1.04 -11.91
N LEU A 88 -1.43 0.87 -12.36
CA LEU A 88 -0.63 -0.32 -12.13
C LEU A 88 0.15 -0.08 -10.84
N ILE A 89 -0.03 -0.94 -9.87
CA ILE A 89 0.61 -0.86 -8.54
C ILE A 89 1.31 -2.17 -8.21
N ASP A 90 2.26 -2.11 -7.29
CA ASP A 90 2.86 -3.28 -6.66
C ASP A 90 1.85 -4.06 -5.80
N ALA A 91 2.18 -5.30 -5.50
CA ALA A 91 1.48 -6.09 -4.50
C ALA A 91 2.37 -6.28 -3.27
N LYS A 92 1.80 -6.11 -2.09
CA LYS A 92 2.51 -6.27 -0.83
C LYS A 92 1.63 -6.90 0.24
N GLU A 93 2.25 -7.50 1.23
CA GLU A 93 1.59 -7.94 2.44
C GLU A 93 1.08 -6.76 3.29
N ILE A 94 0.15 -7.05 4.20
CA ILE A 94 -0.38 -6.06 5.14
C ILE A 94 0.71 -5.53 6.07
N ASP A 95 0.60 -4.27 6.49
CA ASP A 95 1.62 -3.61 7.31
C ASP A 95 1.92 -4.31 8.65
N ALA A 96 0.99 -5.15 9.15
CA ALA A 96 1.18 -5.91 10.39
C ALA A 96 2.27 -7.00 10.27
N VAL A 97 2.45 -7.58 9.08
CA VAL A 97 3.46 -8.62 8.81
C VAL A 97 4.63 -8.07 7.98
N ASN A 98 4.42 -6.94 7.32
CA ASN A 98 5.41 -6.26 6.48
C ASN A 98 5.48 -4.76 6.83
N PRO A 99 6.03 -4.39 7.99
CA PRO A 99 6.10 -3.00 8.45
C PRO A 99 6.97 -2.11 7.55
N GLU A 100 7.91 -2.68 6.82
CA GLU A 100 8.77 -1.98 5.85
C GLU A 100 8.04 -1.69 4.54
N ARG A 101 6.85 -2.29 4.34
CA ARG A 101 6.02 -2.13 3.14
C ARG A 101 6.72 -2.49 1.83
N ALA A 102 7.71 -3.38 1.90
CA ALA A 102 8.36 -3.90 0.71
C ALA A 102 7.35 -4.69 -0.13
N SER A 103 7.40 -4.57 -1.44
CA SER A 103 6.53 -5.28 -2.36
C SER A 103 7.09 -6.63 -2.78
N ALA A 104 6.22 -7.57 -3.15
CA ALA A 104 6.59 -8.81 -3.81
C ALA A 104 7.37 -8.50 -5.10
N GLY A 105 8.43 -9.26 -5.36
CA GLY A 105 9.34 -8.99 -6.47
C GLY A 105 8.68 -9.08 -7.85
N THR A 106 7.66 -9.92 -8.01
CA THR A 106 7.04 -10.17 -9.31
C THR A 106 5.57 -9.77 -9.39
N GLN A 107 4.85 -9.70 -8.26
CA GLN A 107 3.41 -9.47 -8.29
C GLN A 107 3.03 -8.01 -8.47
N PHE A 108 1.94 -7.79 -9.18
CA PHE A 108 1.37 -6.47 -9.42
C PHE A 108 -0.15 -6.50 -9.46
N CYS A 109 -0.77 -5.33 -9.30
CA CYS A 109 -2.21 -5.17 -9.41
C CYS A 109 -2.59 -4.06 -10.39
N PHE A 110 -3.67 -4.27 -11.14
CA PHE A 110 -4.42 -3.18 -11.75
C PHE A 110 -5.55 -2.75 -10.82
N VAL A 111 -5.62 -1.48 -10.52
CA VAL A 111 -6.70 -0.93 -9.70
C VAL A 111 -7.96 -0.77 -10.54
N GLN A 112 -9.02 -1.50 -10.20
CA GLN A 112 -10.35 -1.24 -10.72
C GLN A 112 -11.01 -0.09 -9.95
N GLY A 113 -10.91 -0.15 -8.61
CA GLY A 113 -11.49 0.81 -7.70
C GLY A 113 -13.02 0.88 -7.75
N LYS A 114 -13.59 1.65 -6.85
CA LYS A 114 -15.01 1.99 -6.79
C LYS A 114 -15.15 3.48 -7.09
N VAL A 115 -16.19 3.85 -7.83
CA VAL A 115 -16.62 5.25 -7.90
C VAL A 115 -17.40 5.55 -6.63
N LEU A 116 -16.96 6.54 -5.89
CA LEU A 116 -17.58 6.98 -4.64
C LEU A 116 -18.44 8.22 -4.92
N ASP A 117 -19.57 8.32 -4.25
CA ASP A 117 -20.33 9.57 -4.19
C ASP A 117 -19.76 10.52 -3.13
N ASP A 118 -20.24 11.77 -3.09
CA ASP A 118 -19.74 12.80 -2.17
C ASP A 118 -19.88 12.40 -0.69
N LYS A 119 -20.93 11.66 -0.35
CA LYS A 119 -21.12 11.15 1.02
C LYS A 119 -20.11 10.08 1.38
N GLU A 120 -19.91 9.11 0.48
CA GLU A 120 -18.94 8.04 0.65
C GLU A 120 -17.50 8.61 0.72
N LEU A 121 -17.21 9.66 -0.07
CA LEU A 121 -15.91 10.37 0.01
C LEU A 121 -15.73 11.02 1.38
N ALA A 122 -16.72 11.78 1.86
CA ALA A 122 -16.66 12.42 3.18
C ALA A 122 -16.47 11.40 4.32
N GLU A 123 -17.15 10.24 4.25
CA GLU A 123 -16.96 9.15 5.22
C GLU A 123 -15.53 8.58 5.17
N LYS A 124 -14.94 8.45 3.98
CA LYS A 124 -13.55 7.98 3.81
C LYS A 124 -12.55 9.01 4.33
N GLU A 125 -12.74 10.28 4.01
CA GLU A 125 -11.91 11.38 4.54
C GLU A 125 -11.92 11.41 6.06
N ALA A 126 -13.11 11.35 6.68
CA ALA A 126 -13.25 11.31 8.13
C ALA A 126 -12.48 10.13 8.75
N ARG A 127 -12.63 8.94 8.15
CA ARG A 127 -11.92 7.74 8.61
C ARG A 127 -10.39 7.86 8.47
N ILE A 128 -9.90 8.40 7.34
CA ILE A 128 -8.46 8.59 7.13
C ILE A 128 -7.91 9.60 8.14
N ASN A 129 -8.62 10.69 8.38
CA ASN A 129 -8.23 11.69 9.36
C ASN A 129 -8.23 11.13 10.79
N GLU A 130 -9.17 10.26 11.14
CA GLU A 130 -9.19 9.54 12.43
C GLU A 130 -7.99 8.59 12.57
N ILE A 131 -7.70 7.78 11.55
CA ILE A 131 -6.54 6.89 11.54
C ILE A 131 -5.24 7.68 11.70
N ARG A 132 -5.11 8.81 10.99
CA ARG A 132 -3.96 9.69 11.07
C ARG A 132 -3.79 10.28 12.48
N ARG A 133 -4.89 10.72 13.10
CA ARG A 133 -4.92 11.24 14.48
C ARG A 133 -4.43 10.15 15.45
N ASN A 134 -4.96 8.94 15.35
CA ASN A 134 -4.59 7.82 16.21
C ASN A 134 -3.11 7.44 16.02
N TRP A 135 -2.63 7.40 14.78
CA TRP A 135 -1.22 7.11 14.49
C TRP A 135 -0.28 8.17 15.11
N LEU A 136 -0.59 9.46 14.95
CA LEU A 136 0.16 10.54 15.57
C LEU A 136 0.16 10.43 17.10
N TYR A 137 -1.00 10.09 17.68
CA TYR A 137 -1.14 9.92 19.13
C TYR A 137 -0.18 8.84 19.66
N TYR A 138 -0.19 7.66 19.09
CA TYR A 138 0.71 6.59 19.53
C TYR A 138 2.18 6.91 19.27
N LYS A 139 2.49 7.53 18.13
CA LYS A 139 3.83 7.99 17.82
C LYS A 139 4.35 8.97 18.89
N PHE A 140 3.60 10.01 19.21
CA PHE A 140 4.01 10.98 20.22
C PHE A 140 4.07 10.38 21.63
N ARG A 141 3.17 9.48 21.95
CA ARG A 141 3.22 8.71 23.19
C ARG A 141 4.53 7.94 23.35
N ASP A 142 4.96 7.27 22.31
CA ASP A 142 6.22 6.50 22.30
C ASP A 142 7.44 7.43 22.36
N GLU A 143 7.40 8.57 21.66
CA GLU A 143 8.46 9.58 21.71
C GLU A 143 8.59 10.21 23.11
N LEU A 144 7.48 10.55 23.75
CA LEU A 144 7.45 11.09 25.10
C LEU A 144 8.01 10.07 26.12
N LYS A 145 7.64 8.80 26.03
CA LYS A 145 8.19 7.73 26.89
C LYS A 145 9.70 7.52 26.68
N LYS A 146 10.20 7.71 25.47
CA LYS A 146 11.65 7.66 25.20
C LYS A 146 12.40 8.85 25.79
N GLN A 147 11.79 10.06 25.76
CA GLN A 147 12.38 11.28 26.31
C GLN A 147 12.31 11.30 27.84
N ASP A 148 11.22 10.83 28.43
CA ASP A 148 10.98 10.73 29.85
C ASP A 148 10.40 9.36 30.23
N PRO A 149 11.27 8.39 30.58
CA PRO A 149 10.84 7.04 30.94
C PRO A 149 9.91 6.98 32.17
N SER A 150 9.87 8.01 33.01
CA SER A 150 8.96 8.05 34.17
C SER A 150 7.48 8.10 33.74
N LEU A 151 7.19 8.64 32.57
CA LEU A 151 5.85 8.68 31.99
C LEU A 151 5.29 7.30 31.62
N ALA A 152 6.10 6.23 31.71
CA ALA A 152 5.64 4.88 31.53
C ALA A 152 4.92 4.30 32.77
N ALA A 153 4.98 4.99 33.92
CA ALA A 153 4.28 4.58 35.14
C ALA A 153 2.76 4.78 35.00
N ASP A 154 1.97 3.83 35.49
CA ASP A 154 0.51 3.88 35.43
C ASP A 154 -0.07 5.14 36.11
N SER A 155 0.60 5.63 37.16
CA SER A 155 0.20 6.87 37.87
C SER A 155 0.30 8.13 37.01
N LEU A 156 1.07 8.11 35.92
CA LEU A 156 1.28 9.23 35.01
C LEU A 156 0.58 9.05 33.65
N GLU A 157 -0.25 8.04 33.49
CA GLU A 157 -0.93 7.75 32.22
C GLU A 157 -1.79 8.94 31.73
N ASN A 158 -2.48 9.64 32.65
CA ASN A 158 -3.28 10.82 32.29
C ASN A 158 -2.40 12.01 31.81
N GLU A 159 -1.23 12.19 32.40
CA GLU A 159 -0.28 13.21 31.97
C GLU A 159 0.29 12.88 30.58
N LEU A 160 0.70 11.63 30.38
CA LEU A 160 1.18 11.15 29.08
C LEU A 160 0.11 11.34 27.98
N HIS A 161 -1.16 10.98 28.29
CA HIS A 161 -2.27 11.18 27.38
C HIS A 161 -2.48 12.67 27.03
N ALA A 162 -2.49 13.55 28.00
CA ALA A 162 -2.67 14.98 27.79
C ALA A 162 -1.55 15.57 26.92
N ARG A 163 -0.29 15.24 27.22
CA ARG A 163 0.87 15.72 26.45
C ARG A 163 0.85 15.21 25.01
N ALA A 164 0.57 13.91 24.79
CA ALA A 164 0.47 13.34 23.45
C ALA A 164 -0.67 13.98 22.66
N SER A 165 -1.83 14.22 23.29
CA SER A 165 -2.98 14.86 22.65
C SER A 165 -2.70 16.29 22.19
N ILE A 166 -2.00 17.08 22.99
CA ILE A 166 -1.58 18.45 22.60
C ILE A 166 -0.70 18.41 21.36
N LEU A 167 0.31 17.52 21.32
CA LEU A 167 1.19 17.38 20.16
C LEU A 167 0.45 16.94 18.89
N VAL A 168 -0.59 16.11 19.05
CA VAL A 168 -1.47 15.73 17.93
C VAL A 168 -2.20 16.95 17.38
N GLU A 169 -2.86 17.72 18.24
CA GLU A 169 -3.63 18.90 17.81
C GLU A 169 -2.74 19.95 17.16
N ASP A 170 -1.58 20.26 17.74
CA ASP A 170 -0.61 21.19 17.17
C ASP A 170 -0.14 20.72 15.79
N THR A 171 0.16 19.42 15.65
CA THR A 171 0.60 18.84 14.37
C THR A 171 -0.52 18.88 13.32
N LEU A 172 -1.74 18.52 13.69
CA LEU A 172 -2.89 18.55 12.77
C LEU A 172 -3.28 19.98 12.38
N ALA A 173 -3.11 20.97 13.27
CA ALA A 173 -3.32 22.38 12.96
C ALA A 173 -2.38 22.88 11.86
N VAL A 174 -1.13 22.39 11.83
CA VAL A 174 -0.15 22.73 10.79
C VAL A 174 -0.39 21.96 9.49
N LEU A 175 -0.68 20.67 9.58
CA LEU A 175 -0.77 19.80 8.40
C LEU A 175 -2.13 19.90 7.69
N GLY A 176 -3.17 20.35 8.37
CA GLY A 176 -4.54 20.35 7.88
C GLY A 176 -5.15 18.93 7.70
N PRO A 177 -6.44 18.85 7.38
CA PRO A 177 -7.10 17.56 7.10
C PRO A 177 -6.59 16.96 5.78
N VAL A 178 -6.68 15.64 5.68
CA VAL A 178 -6.57 14.93 4.39
C VAL A 178 -7.90 15.13 3.65
N VAL A 179 -7.82 15.57 2.42
CA VAL A 179 -8.93 15.69 1.47
C VAL A 179 -8.64 14.76 0.29
N ILE A 180 -9.66 14.03 -0.18
CA ILE A 180 -9.57 13.07 -1.29
C ILE A 180 -10.08 13.71 -2.60
#